data_653141927bf473571580f4d59d90239b
#
_entry.id   653141927bf473571580f4d59d90239b
#
_cell.length_a   1.000
_cell.length_b   1.000
_cell.length_c   1.000
_cell.angle_alpha   90.00
_cell.angle_beta   90.00
_cell.angle_gamma   90.00
#
_symmetry.space_group_name_H-M   'P 1'
#
loop_
_entity.id
_entity.type
_entity.pdbx_description
1 polymer ?
#
loop_
_entity_poly.entity_id
_entity_poly.type
_entity_poly.pdbx_seq_one_letter_code
_entity_poly.pdbx_strand_id
1 'polypeptide(L)'
;MRILPRVRSSFSFLAASSRREQYVARYVIRECGSGRALDDVLGDSYVRNRVTPEEQARLLERPEVVAAIGEQTVAEMRRLLGPRQPAVAERG
;
A
#
# COMPACT_ATOMS: atom_id res chain seq x y z
N MET A 1 15.34 23.85 -16.74
CA MET A 1 14.71 23.25 -17.44
C MET A 1 15.19 22.13 -18.10
N ARG A 2 16.35 21.99 -18.45
CA ARG A 2 16.88 20.89 -19.06
C ARG A 2 16.86 19.73 -18.19
N ILE A 3 16.92 19.87 -16.94
CA ILE A 3 16.87 18.83 -16.02
C ILE A 3 15.63 18.08 -16.11
N LEU A 4 14.57 18.69 -16.58
CA LEU A 4 13.31 18.06 -16.65
C LEU A 4 13.29 16.74 -17.35
N PRO A 5 13.97 16.54 -18.43
CA PRO A 5 13.89 15.27 -19.11
C PRO A 5 14.33 14.13 -18.26
N ARG A 6 15.44 14.31 -17.52
CA ARG A 6 15.87 13.27 -16.68
C ARG A 6 14.94 13.06 -15.57
N VAL A 7 14.47 14.10 -14.98
CA VAL A 7 13.55 13.99 -13.90
C VAL A 7 12.30 13.33 -14.41
N ARG A 8 11.93 13.62 -15.63
CA ARG A 8 10.77 13.05 -16.16
C ARG A 8 10.86 11.56 -16.32
N SER A 9 12.00 11.06 -16.66
CA SER A 9 12.21 9.66 -16.77
C SER A 9 12.00 8.98 -15.44
N SER A 10 12.59 9.52 -14.41
CA SER A 10 12.42 8.99 -13.09
C SER A 10 10.99 9.08 -12.66
N PHE A 11 10.38 10.19 -12.98
CA PHE A 11 9.02 10.38 -12.62
C PHE A 11 8.11 9.42 -13.33
N SER A 12 8.37 9.07 -14.54
CA SER A 12 7.57 8.13 -15.25
C SER A 12 7.52 6.81 -14.55
N PHE A 13 8.67 6.35 -14.10
CA PHE A 13 8.76 5.10 -13.42
C PHE A 13 7.98 5.17 -12.11
N LEU A 14 8.19 6.22 -11.35
CA LEU A 14 7.51 6.39 -10.09
C LEU A 14 6.02 6.61 -10.29
N ALA A 15 5.67 7.31 -11.34
CA ALA A 15 4.28 7.57 -11.61
C ALA A 15 3.51 6.31 -11.95
N ALA A 16 4.13 5.38 -12.67
CA ALA A 16 3.48 4.13 -13.00
C ALA A 16 3.23 3.32 -11.75
N SER A 17 4.24 3.25 -10.90
CA SER A 17 4.13 2.54 -9.65
C SER A 17 3.07 3.17 -8.76
N SER A 18 3.10 4.49 -8.70
CA SER A 18 2.16 5.24 -7.89
C SER A 18 0.74 5.09 -8.42
N ARG A 19 0.59 5.02 -9.72
CA ARG A 19 -0.72 4.87 -10.32
C ARG A 19 -1.30 3.50 -9.99
N ARG A 20 -0.48 2.47 -10.03
CA ARG A 20 -0.90 1.14 -9.68
C ARG A 20 -1.34 1.10 -8.23
N GLU A 21 -0.56 1.71 -7.36
CA GLU A 21 -0.91 1.79 -5.95
C GLU A 21 -2.22 2.53 -5.76
N GLN A 22 -2.42 3.56 -6.54
CA GLN A 22 -3.64 4.36 -6.44
C GLN A 22 -4.87 3.54 -6.81
N TYR A 23 -4.77 2.74 -7.86
CA TYR A 23 -5.88 1.89 -8.24
C TYR A 23 -6.17 0.86 -7.17
N VAL A 24 -5.12 0.27 -6.60
CA VAL A 24 -5.31 -0.71 -5.55
C VAL A 24 -5.88 -0.04 -4.31
N ALA A 25 -5.41 1.16 -4.00
CA ALA A 25 -5.94 1.89 -2.85
C ALA A 25 -7.44 2.12 -3.00
N ARG A 26 -7.88 2.51 -4.19
CA ARG A 26 -9.29 2.71 -4.42
C ARG A 26 -10.07 1.43 -4.27
N TYR A 27 -9.51 0.34 -4.77
CA TYR A 27 -10.15 -0.96 -4.63
C TYR A 27 -10.31 -1.31 -3.17
N VAL A 28 -9.25 -1.14 -2.38
CA VAL A 28 -9.28 -1.46 -0.97
C VAL A 28 -10.32 -0.59 -0.25
N ILE A 29 -10.34 0.68 -0.54
CA ILE A 29 -11.28 1.58 0.10
C ILE A 29 -12.71 1.18 -0.25
N ARG A 30 -12.95 0.88 -1.51
CA ARG A 30 -14.29 0.52 -1.93
C ARG A 30 -14.76 -0.78 -1.31
N GLU A 31 -13.88 -1.78 -1.29
CA GLU A 31 -14.26 -3.07 -0.76
C GLU A 31 -14.48 -3.02 0.74
N CYS A 32 -13.63 -2.30 1.44
CA CYS A 32 -13.83 -2.14 2.88
C CYS A 32 -15.09 -1.33 3.16
N GLY A 33 -15.39 -0.39 2.29
CA GLY A 33 -16.60 0.41 2.45
C GLY A 33 -17.85 -0.40 2.25
N SER A 34 -17.77 -1.51 1.54
CA SER A 34 -18.93 -2.36 1.36
C SER A 34 -19.00 -3.47 2.39
N GLY A 35 -18.15 -3.43 3.37
CA GLY A 35 -18.26 -4.37 4.48
C GLY A 35 -17.21 -5.45 4.57
N ARG A 36 -16.25 -5.48 3.66
CA ARG A 36 -15.22 -6.50 3.74
C ARG A 36 -14.15 -6.08 4.73
N ALA A 37 -13.59 -7.04 5.42
CA ALA A 37 -12.51 -6.77 6.35
C ALA A 37 -11.23 -6.42 5.60
N LEU A 38 -10.44 -5.55 6.16
CA LEU A 38 -9.23 -5.10 5.50
C LEU A 38 -8.27 -6.26 5.19
N ASP A 39 -8.09 -7.17 6.11
CA ASP A 39 -7.19 -8.28 5.89
C ASP A 39 -7.70 -9.19 4.77
N ASP A 40 -8.99 -9.33 4.62
CA ASP A 40 -9.56 -10.12 3.54
C ASP A 40 -9.29 -9.44 2.21
N VAL A 41 -9.44 -8.14 2.17
CA VAL A 41 -9.23 -7.41 0.94
C VAL A 41 -7.77 -7.44 0.54
N LEU A 42 -6.88 -7.28 1.49
CA LEU A 42 -5.45 -7.32 1.18
C LEU A 42 -4.99 -8.72 0.77
N GLY A 43 -5.70 -9.73 1.19
CA GLY A 43 -5.39 -11.10 0.79
C GLY A 43 -6.03 -11.50 -0.52
N ASP A 44 -6.83 -10.61 -1.09
CA ASP A 44 -7.53 -10.86 -2.32
C ASP A 44 -6.52 -10.97 -3.47
N SER A 45 -6.79 -11.82 -4.43
CA SER A 45 -5.87 -11.99 -5.54
C SER A 45 -5.71 -10.71 -6.36
N TYR A 46 -6.75 -9.89 -6.41
CA TYR A 46 -6.62 -8.61 -7.12
C TYR A 46 -5.47 -7.80 -6.54
N VAL A 47 -5.40 -7.71 -5.23
CA VAL A 47 -4.37 -6.94 -4.56
C VAL A 47 -3.02 -7.65 -4.65
N ARG A 48 -3.03 -8.93 -4.36
CA ARG A 48 -1.77 -9.68 -4.32
C ARG A 48 -1.08 -9.75 -5.68
N ASN A 49 -1.85 -9.71 -6.74
CA ASN A 49 -1.28 -9.77 -8.06
C ASN A 49 -0.78 -8.42 -8.55
N ARG A 50 -1.11 -7.36 -7.84
CA ARG A 50 -0.75 -6.02 -8.29
C ARG A 50 0.28 -5.31 -7.43
N VAL A 51 0.39 -5.70 -6.17
CA VAL A 51 1.34 -5.05 -5.29
C VAL A 51 2.06 -6.08 -4.44
N THR A 52 3.28 -5.79 -4.11
CA THR A 52 4.08 -6.63 -3.23
C THR A 52 3.71 -6.34 -1.79
N PRO A 53 4.14 -7.17 -0.84
CA PRO A 53 3.89 -6.88 0.57
C PRO A 53 4.44 -5.54 1.01
N GLU A 54 5.59 -5.14 0.48
CA GLU A 54 6.17 -3.84 0.81
C GLU A 54 5.29 -2.72 0.27
N GLU A 55 4.76 -2.93 -0.91
CA GLU A 55 3.86 -1.95 -1.49
C GLU A 55 2.55 -1.90 -0.74
N GLN A 56 2.09 -3.02 -0.21
CA GLN A 56 0.91 -3.03 0.61
C GLN A 56 1.11 -2.19 1.86
N ALA A 57 2.28 -2.32 2.48
CA ALA A 57 2.58 -1.53 3.66
C ALA A 57 2.57 -0.04 3.33
N ARG A 58 3.12 0.32 2.20
CA ARG A 58 3.15 1.70 1.78
C ARG A 58 1.76 2.23 1.46
N LEU A 59 0.95 1.38 0.87
CA LEU A 59 -0.40 1.70 0.54
C LEU A 59 -1.19 2.08 1.79
N LEU A 60 -0.95 1.40 2.88
CA LEU A 60 -1.64 1.68 4.12
C LEU A 60 -1.20 2.97 4.79
N GLU A 61 -0.17 3.60 4.26
CA GLU A 61 0.25 4.90 4.76
C GLU A 61 -0.38 6.04 3.99
N ARG A 62 -1.11 5.74 2.93
CA ARG A 62 -1.72 6.80 2.14
C ARG A 62 -2.83 7.47 2.93
N PRO A 63 -2.86 8.79 2.94
CA PRO A 63 -3.87 9.50 3.74
C PRO A 63 -5.29 9.12 3.39
N GLU A 64 -5.58 8.89 2.12
CA GLU A 64 -6.95 8.56 1.73
C GLU A 64 -7.35 7.20 2.25
N VAL A 65 -6.39 6.27 2.37
CA VAL A 65 -6.68 4.96 2.89
C VAL A 65 -6.92 5.04 4.38
N VAL A 66 -6.06 5.78 5.07
CA VAL A 66 -6.19 5.93 6.51
C VAL A 66 -7.53 6.61 6.83
N ALA A 67 -7.88 7.63 6.06
CA ALA A 67 -9.11 8.35 6.31
C ALA A 67 -10.33 7.46 6.09
N ALA A 68 -10.29 6.62 5.08
CA ALA A 68 -11.44 5.79 4.76
C ALA A 68 -11.59 4.60 5.68
N ILE A 69 -10.49 4.02 6.11
CA ILE A 69 -10.52 2.78 6.87
C ILE A 69 -10.40 3.00 8.36
N GLY A 70 -9.65 4.00 8.76
CA GLY A 70 -9.48 4.31 10.17
C GLY A 70 -8.07 4.04 10.61
N GLU A 71 -7.53 4.93 11.42
CA GLU A 71 -6.15 4.85 11.84
C GLU A 71 -5.83 3.60 12.61
N GLN A 72 -6.74 3.20 13.46
CA GLN A 72 -6.50 2.06 14.30
C GLN A 72 -6.41 0.78 13.49
N THR A 73 -7.35 0.58 12.58
CA THR A 73 -7.35 -0.61 11.74
C THR A 73 -6.13 -0.65 10.86
N VAL A 74 -5.76 0.49 10.30
CA VAL A 74 -4.60 0.58 9.45
C VAL A 74 -3.34 0.28 10.25
N ALA A 75 -3.25 0.84 11.45
CA ALA A 75 -2.07 0.63 12.28
C ALA A 75 -1.90 -0.84 12.65
N GLU A 76 -3.00 -1.50 12.93
CA GLU A 76 -2.94 -2.92 13.24
C GLU A 76 -2.47 -3.72 12.05
N MET A 77 -2.98 -3.39 10.88
CA MET A 77 -2.60 -4.13 9.70
C MET A 77 -1.14 -3.89 9.35
N ARG A 78 -0.67 -2.66 9.53
CA ARG A 78 0.73 -2.36 9.28
C ARG A 78 1.64 -3.15 10.20
N ARG A 79 1.21 -3.35 11.42
CA ARG A 79 1.99 -4.14 12.34
C ARG A 79 2.10 -5.57 11.87
N LEU A 80 1.05 -6.10 11.27
CA LEU A 80 1.07 -7.45 10.78
C LEU A 80 1.91 -7.60 9.53
N LEU A 81 1.94 -6.58 8.71
CA LEU A 81 2.66 -6.66 7.46
C LEU A 81 4.12 -6.25 7.58
N GLY A 82 4.33 -5.21 8.30
CA GLY A 82 5.63 -4.60 8.28
C GLY A 82 6.74 -5.20 9.00
N PRO A 83 6.55 -5.41 10.24
CA PRO A 83 7.65 -5.76 11.07
C PRO A 83 8.23 -7.08 10.96
N ARG A 84 8.42 -7.63 9.88
CA ARG A 84 9.04 -8.85 9.90
C ARG A 84 10.41 -8.73 10.27
N GLN A 85 11.00 -7.66 10.09
CA GLN A 85 12.36 -7.59 10.40
C GLN A 85 12.63 -7.60 11.86
N PRO A 86 11.81 -7.15 12.68
CA PRO A 86 12.08 -7.22 14.08
C PRO A 86 12.29 -8.63 14.49
N ALA A 87 11.54 -9.46 13.94
CA ALA A 87 11.64 -10.81 14.31
C ALA A 87 12.98 -11.29 13.99
N VAL A 88 13.45 -10.89 12.90
CA VAL A 88 14.70 -11.33 12.55
C VAL A 88 15.69 -10.87 13.48
N ALA A 89 15.57 -9.67 13.77
CA ALA A 89 16.53 -9.10 14.62
C ALA A 89 16.64 -9.87 15.84
N GLU A 90 15.67 -10.24 16.25
CA GLU A 90 15.81 -10.77 17.39
C GLU A 90 16.32 -11.90 17.48
N ARG A 91 16.32 -12.42 17.03
CA ARG A 91 16.86 -13.46 17.25
C ARG A 91 17.91 -13.47 17.36
N GLY A 92 18.05 -12.77 16.96
CA GLY A 92 19.28 -12.81 16.96
C GLY A 92 19.85 -13.26 18.02
#